data_9acd4a8b8fe4ee05b35c70934aac5d01
#
_entry.id   9acd4a8b8fe4ee05b35c70934aac5d01
#
_cell.length_a   1.000
_cell.length_b   1.000
_cell.length_c   1.000
_cell.angle_alpha   90.00
_cell.angle_beta   90.00
_cell.angle_gamma   90.00
#
_symmetry.space_group_name_H-M   'P 1'
#
loop_
_entity.id
_entity.type
_entity.pdbx_description
1 polymer ?
#
loop_
_entity_poly.entity_id
_entity_poly.type
_entity_poly.pdbx_seq_one_letter_code
_entity_poly.pdbx_strand_id
1 'polypeptide(L)'
;MKRQLQGKYVSISTIGEIAKAFVPTPLPPQPDIDWSSQLRQRFEKAHLALGRLDSISNLLPDTDIFLYMYVRKEAVLSSMIEGTQSSLSDLLLYELTEQPGVPIDDVEEVSNYVAALEYGLSRLKEGFPISVRLLKEIHAVLLSGGRGCTKQPGELRQSQNWIGGTRPGNAVFVPPPADELADALSDLEKFIHDQNEVTPALLKAALVHVQFETIHPFLDGNGRLGRLLVTLILVAEDVLKQPLLYLSLYFKTHRQEYYQLLNQVRLDGDWEAWLLFFAEASEQTASDAVDTAKQIIALLEQDTKLVQQQGRYAGTLSQIHCVMQRRPVATAAWIKQETSLAPATIQSGLQKLEGLNILQEMTGKQRDRVYAYREYITILNRGNDLP
;
A
#
# COMPACT_ATOMS: atom_id res chain seq x y z
N MET A 1 27.94 -4.33 -5.37
CA MET A 1 29.21 -3.53 -5.33
C MET A 1 29.06 -2.50 -4.21
N LYS A 2 30.06 -2.34 -3.33
CA LYS A 2 30.01 -1.31 -2.27
C LYS A 2 30.67 -0.04 -2.78
N ARG A 3 29.89 1.06 -2.89
CA ARG A 3 30.31 2.37 -3.43
C ARG A 3 30.79 3.35 -2.37
N GLN A 4 30.91 2.90 -1.13
CA GLN A 4 31.11 3.78 0.02
C GLN A 4 29.87 4.66 0.31
N LEU A 5 30.08 5.69 1.10
CA LEU A 5 29.02 6.60 1.55
C LEU A 5 28.29 7.25 0.37
N GLN A 6 26.97 7.10 0.29
CA GLN A 6 26.16 7.65 -0.80
C GLN A 6 25.61 9.04 -0.47
N GLY A 7 26.45 9.88 0.08
CA GLY A 7 26.12 11.25 0.49
C GLY A 7 27.24 11.87 1.30
N LYS A 8 26.90 12.92 2.00
CA LYS A 8 27.78 13.62 2.93
C LYS A 8 27.13 13.80 4.28
N TYR A 9 27.92 13.81 5.35
CA TYR A 9 27.43 14.24 6.65
C TYR A 9 27.67 15.75 6.81
N VAL A 10 26.63 16.45 7.26
CA VAL A 10 26.70 17.86 7.65
C VAL A 10 26.44 17.97 9.16
N SER A 11 27.20 18.83 9.83
CA SER A 11 27.00 19.11 11.24
C SER A 11 25.78 20.00 11.41
N ILE A 12 24.86 19.59 12.29
CA ILE A 12 23.69 20.37 12.66
C ILE A 12 23.76 20.69 14.16
N SER A 13 23.38 21.92 14.51
CA SER A 13 23.21 22.31 15.89
C SER A 13 21.75 22.16 16.29
N THR A 14 21.48 21.35 17.31
CA THR A 14 20.17 21.19 17.92
C THR A 14 20.24 21.64 19.38
N ILE A 15 19.11 21.74 20.06
CA ILE A 15 19.08 22.19 21.46
C ILE A 15 19.92 21.24 22.33
N GLY A 16 21.10 21.74 22.76
CA GLY A 16 21.99 21.04 23.67
C GLY A 16 22.98 20.05 23.08
N GLU A 17 23.04 19.87 21.76
CA GLU A 17 24.01 18.95 21.14
C GLU A 17 24.35 19.31 19.68
N ILE A 18 25.49 18.79 19.21
CA ILE A 18 25.87 18.78 17.78
C ILE A 18 25.64 17.36 17.27
N ALA A 19 24.83 17.22 16.24
CA ALA A 19 24.60 15.95 15.56
C ALA A 19 25.04 16.01 14.09
N LYS A 20 25.10 14.85 13.43
CA LYS A 20 25.43 14.75 12.01
C LYS A 20 24.20 14.32 11.23
N ALA A 21 23.73 15.17 10.33
CA ALA A 21 22.67 14.86 9.38
C ALA A 21 23.26 14.35 8.07
N PHE A 22 22.60 13.40 7.43
CA PHE A 22 23.03 12.79 6.19
C PHE A 22 22.31 13.43 5.01
N VAL A 23 23.08 14.00 4.06
CA VAL A 23 22.57 14.56 2.80
C VAL A 23 22.95 13.58 1.68
N PRO A 24 21.95 12.93 1.03
CA PRO A 24 22.24 11.95 -0.03
C PRO A 24 22.77 12.61 -1.30
N THR A 25 23.57 11.86 -2.09
CA THR A 25 23.86 12.23 -3.47
C THR A 25 22.63 12.05 -4.34
N PRO A 26 22.45 12.86 -5.40
CA PRO A 26 21.37 12.64 -6.38
C PRO A 26 21.44 11.27 -7.06
N LEU A 27 20.29 10.78 -7.53
CA LEU A 27 20.19 9.62 -8.41
C LEU A 27 20.55 10.02 -9.86
N PRO A 28 21.00 9.05 -10.70
CA PRO A 28 21.25 7.63 -10.41
C PRO A 28 22.51 7.42 -9.56
N PRO A 29 22.68 6.23 -8.93
CA PRO A 29 23.87 5.90 -8.14
C PRO A 29 25.12 5.96 -8.98
N GLN A 30 26.22 6.49 -8.40
CA GLN A 30 27.54 6.47 -9.04
C GLN A 30 28.56 5.73 -8.18
N PRO A 31 29.37 4.83 -8.76
CA PRO A 31 29.26 4.26 -10.12
C PRO A 31 27.95 3.51 -10.35
N ASP A 32 27.62 3.28 -11.60
CA ASP A 32 26.38 2.64 -12.04
C ASP A 32 26.12 1.27 -11.36
N ILE A 33 24.87 0.81 -11.43
CA ILE A 33 24.47 -0.51 -10.91
C ILE A 33 25.27 -1.61 -11.62
N ASP A 34 25.89 -2.47 -10.81
CA ASP A 34 26.56 -3.68 -11.30
C ASP A 34 25.53 -4.78 -11.56
N TRP A 35 25.17 -4.91 -12.84
CA TRP A 35 24.21 -5.92 -13.30
C TRP A 35 24.82 -7.30 -13.35
N SER A 36 25.02 -7.94 -12.20
CA SER A 36 25.40 -9.37 -12.11
C SER A 36 24.33 -10.26 -12.77
N SER A 37 24.71 -11.48 -13.15
CA SER A 37 23.76 -12.48 -13.67
C SER A 37 22.60 -12.76 -12.72
N GLN A 38 22.87 -12.79 -11.41
CA GLN A 38 21.87 -13.00 -10.37
C GLN A 38 20.85 -11.84 -10.33
N LEU A 39 21.32 -10.59 -10.36
CA LEU A 39 20.46 -9.40 -10.33
C LEU A 39 19.58 -9.33 -11.58
N ARG A 40 20.15 -9.57 -12.77
CA ARG A 40 19.40 -9.62 -14.02
C ARG A 40 18.31 -10.67 -13.98
N GLN A 41 18.63 -11.90 -13.57
CA GLN A 41 17.66 -12.99 -13.46
C GLN A 41 16.53 -12.65 -12.48
N ARG A 42 16.85 -12.00 -11.35
CA ARG A 42 15.85 -11.61 -10.35
C ARG A 42 14.88 -10.55 -10.91
N PHE A 43 15.42 -9.53 -11.59
CA PHE A 43 14.60 -8.51 -12.25
C PHE A 43 13.73 -9.10 -13.38
N GLU A 44 14.27 -10.02 -14.19
CA GLU A 44 13.50 -10.73 -15.21
C GLU A 44 12.31 -11.48 -14.61
N LYS A 45 12.51 -12.23 -13.53
CA LYS A 45 11.42 -12.92 -12.83
C LYS A 45 10.38 -11.96 -12.26
N ALA A 46 10.80 -10.87 -11.67
CA ALA A 46 9.91 -9.84 -11.15
C ALA A 46 9.06 -9.21 -12.28
N HIS A 47 9.65 -8.87 -13.42
CA HIS A 47 8.91 -8.34 -14.57
C HIS A 47 7.90 -9.37 -15.13
N LEU A 48 8.27 -10.64 -15.21
CA LEU A 48 7.34 -11.69 -15.64
C LEU A 48 6.17 -11.86 -14.66
N ALA A 49 6.42 -11.75 -13.36
CA ALA A 49 5.38 -11.81 -12.34
C ALA A 49 4.44 -10.58 -12.41
N LEU A 50 4.99 -9.38 -12.60
CA LEU A 50 4.20 -8.15 -12.80
C LEU A 50 3.34 -8.22 -14.06
N GLY A 51 3.87 -8.70 -15.18
CA GLY A 51 3.10 -8.88 -16.40
C GLY A 51 1.94 -9.88 -16.25
N ARG A 52 2.12 -10.95 -15.46
CA ARG A 52 1.03 -11.88 -15.10
C ARG A 52 -0.01 -11.21 -14.21
N LEU A 53 0.43 -10.40 -13.25
CA LEU A 53 -0.45 -9.64 -12.36
C LEU A 53 -1.29 -8.63 -13.14
N ASP A 54 -0.68 -7.86 -14.04
CA ASP A 54 -1.42 -6.93 -14.90
C ASP A 54 -2.41 -7.65 -15.80
N SER A 55 -2.03 -8.81 -16.36
CA SER A 55 -2.89 -9.60 -17.23
C SER A 55 -4.11 -10.17 -16.50
N ILE A 56 -3.96 -10.65 -15.25
CA ILE A 56 -5.09 -11.23 -14.50
C ILE A 56 -6.09 -10.16 -14.08
N SER A 57 -5.67 -8.91 -13.91
CA SER A 57 -6.57 -7.81 -13.61
C SER A 57 -7.63 -7.61 -14.68
N ASN A 58 -7.31 -7.91 -15.95
CA ASN A 58 -8.24 -7.82 -17.08
C ASN A 58 -9.20 -9.03 -17.16
N LEU A 59 -8.92 -10.12 -16.44
CA LEU A 59 -9.75 -11.35 -16.45
C LEU A 59 -10.73 -11.39 -15.27
N LEU A 60 -10.59 -10.50 -14.30
CA LEU A 60 -11.53 -10.39 -13.19
C LEU A 60 -12.90 -9.91 -13.71
N PRO A 61 -14.01 -10.54 -13.30
CA PRO A 61 -15.37 -10.16 -13.74
C PRO A 61 -15.72 -8.71 -13.43
N ASP A 62 -15.13 -8.17 -12.37
CA ASP A 62 -15.20 -6.78 -11.97
C ASP A 62 -13.89 -6.46 -11.23
N THR A 63 -13.03 -5.68 -11.87
CA THR A 63 -11.71 -5.33 -11.32
C THR A 63 -11.84 -4.51 -10.03
N ASP A 64 -12.91 -3.73 -9.91
CA ASP A 64 -13.16 -2.88 -8.75
C ASP A 64 -13.35 -3.70 -7.46
N ILE A 65 -13.90 -4.90 -7.58
CA ILE A 65 -14.08 -5.84 -6.45
C ILE A 65 -12.74 -6.18 -5.82
N PHE A 66 -11.79 -6.60 -6.65
CA PHE A 66 -10.48 -7.03 -6.20
C PHE A 66 -9.66 -5.84 -5.68
N LEU A 67 -9.70 -4.72 -6.42
CA LEU A 67 -9.03 -3.48 -6.04
C LEU A 67 -9.50 -2.97 -4.68
N TYR A 68 -10.81 -2.92 -4.45
CA TYR A 68 -11.38 -2.45 -3.19
C TYR A 68 -10.72 -3.12 -1.98
N MET A 69 -10.61 -4.44 -2.00
CA MET A 69 -10.05 -5.20 -0.89
C MET A 69 -8.52 -5.18 -0.86
N TYR A 70 -7.90 -5.20 -2.04
CA TYR A 70 -6.45 -5.25 -2.15
C TYR A 70 -5.79 -3.96 -1.69
N VAL A 71 -6.35 -2.81 -2.06
CA VAL A 71 -5.91 -1.49 -1.57
C VAL A 71 -6.00 -1.41 -0.05
N ARG A 72 -7.09 -1.93 0.53
CA ARG A 72 -7.28 -1.94 1.99
C ARG A 72 -6.30 -2.86 2.70
N LYS A 73 -5.98 -4.00 2.10
CA LYS A 73 -4.95 -4.90 2.61
C LYS A 73 -3.58 -4.21 2.66
N GLU A 74 -3.18 -3.53 1.59
CA GLU A 74 -1.93 -2.74 1.56
C GLU A 74 -1.94 -1.64 2.61
N ALA A 75 -3.02 -0.89 2.74
CA ALA A 75 -3.16 0.18 3.72
C ALA A 75 -2.94 -0.32 5.15
N VAL A 76 -3.56 -1.45 5.51
CA VAL A 76 -3.37 -2.12 6.80
C VAL A 76 -1.91 -2.53 7.00
N LEU A 77 -1.33 -3.24 6.04
CA LEU A 77 0.04 -3.76 6.13
C LEU A 77 1.08 -2.65 6.19
N SER A 78 0.91 -1.61 5.36
CA SER A 78 1.79 -0.44 5.33
C SER A 78 1.76 0.30 6.67
N SER A 79 0.59 0.50 7.25
CA SER A 79 0.44 1.15 8.56
C SER A 79 0.97 0.26 9.70
N MET A 80 0.84 -1.06 9.61
CA MET A 80 1.41 -2.00 10.58
C MET A 80 2.94 -1.96 10.64
N ILE A 81 3.63 -1.64 9.54
CA ILE A 81 5.10 -1.42 9.56
C ILE A 81 5.44 -0.25 10.48
N GLU A 82 4.59 0.78 10.53
CA GLU A 82 4.74 1.98 11.38
C GLU A 82 4.19 1.78 12.81
N GLY A 83 3.60 0.61 13.10
CA GLY A 83 3.19 0.23 14.46
C GLY A 83 1.70 0.35 14.77
N THR A 84 0.81 0.53 13.76
CA THR A 84 -0.64 0.39 13.98
C THR A 84 -1.02 -1.06 14.23
N GLN A 85 -2.14 -1.27 14.93
CA GLN A 85 -2.64 -2.60 15.27
C GLN A 85 -3.97 -2.94 14.57
N SER A 86 -4.41 -2.13 13.62
CA SER A 86 -5.65 -2.35 12.87
C SER A 86 -5.57 -3.59 11.98
N SER A 87 -6.65 -4.36 11.96
CA SER A 87 -6.85 -5.45 10.99
C SER A 87 -7.69 -4.99 9.80
N LEU A 88 -7.71 -5.80 8.74
CA LEU A 88 -8.60 -5.56 7.60
C LEU A 88 -10.08 -5.58 8.03
N SER A 89 -10.45 -6.44 8.98
CA SER A 89 -11.81 -6.51 9.52
C SER A 89 -12.19 -5.21 10.26
N ASP A 90 -11.27 -4.64 11.06
CA ASP A 90 -11.51 -3.37 11.75
C ASP A 90 -11.76 -2.23 10.78
N LEU A 91 -10.96 -2.14 9.69
CA LEU A 91 -11.16 -1.15 8.65
C LEU A 91 -12.52 -1.27 7.97
N LEU A 92 -12.91 -2.51 7.61
CA LEU A 92 -14.19 -2.76 6.94
C LEU A 92 -15.39 -2.45 7.84
N LEU A 93 -15.29 -2.70 9.14
CA LEU A 93 -16.31 -2.31 10.12
C LEU A 93 -16.40 -0.79 10.28
N TYR A 94 -15.26 -0.12 10.37
CA TYR A 94 -15.20 1.34 10.48
C TYR A 94 -15.87 2.03 9.27
N GLU A 95 -15.62 1.55 8.05
CA GLU A 95 -16.25 2.07 6.83
C GLU A 95 -17.78 1.86 6.80
N LEU A 96 -18.32 0.98 7.62
CA LEU A 96 -19.77 0.79 7.83
C LEU A 96 -20.31 1.62 9.00
N THR A 97 -19.54 2.54 9.56
CA THR A 97 -19.87 3.31 10.77
C THR A 97 -20.06 2.45 12.03
N GLU A 98 -19.49 1.24 12.05
CA GLU A 98 -19.46 0.36 13.21
C GLU A 98 -18.22 0.63 14.07
N GLN A 99 -18.26 0.27 15.35
CA GLN A 99 -17.10 0.44 16.22
C GLN A 99 -16.07 -0.66 15.96
N PRO A 100 -14.82 -0.32 15.61
CA PRO A 100 -13.74 -1.29 15.49
C PRO A 100 -13.33 -1.86 16.86
N GLY A 101 -12.69 -3.02 16.86
CA GLY A 101 -12.13 -3.65 18.04
C GLY A 101 -10.82 -3.04 18.56
N VAL A 102 -10.30 -2.01 17.88
CA VAL A 102 -9.01 -1.34 18.12
C VAL A 102 -9.21 0.17 18.24
N PRO A 103 -8.19 0.95 18.66
CA PRO A 103 -8.26 2.40 18.71
C PRO A 103 -8.71 3.03 17.38
N ILE A 104 -9.63 3.97 17.43
CA ILE A 104 -10.19 4.63 16.24
C ILE A 104 -9.08 5.31 15.43
N ASP A 105 -8.12 5.95 16.08
CA ASP A 105 -7.00 6.64 15.42
C ASP A 105 -6.18 5.68 14.52
N ASP A 106 -6.02 4.42 14.92
CA ASP A 106 -5.31 3.41 14.13
C ASP A 106 -6.09 3.06 12.84
N VAL A 107 -7.42 2.98 12.93
CA VAL A 107 -8.26 2.68 11.77
C VAL A 107 -8.39 3.88 10.84
N GLU A 108 -8.47 5.09 11.39
CA GLU A 108 -8.45 6.34 10.61
C GLU A 108 -7.15 6.47 9.82
N GLU A 109 -6.01 6.12 10.42
CA GLU A 109 -4.72 6.12 9.73
C GLU A 109 -4.72 5.22 8.50
N VAL A 110 -5.31 4.02 8.63
CA VAL A 110 -5.45 3.07 7.51
C VAL A 110 -6.44 3.58 6.47
N SER A 111 -7.58 4.13 6.88
CA SER A 111 -8.59 4.72 5.98
C SER A 111 -7.99 5.89 5.17
N ASN A 112 -7.20 6.74 5.83
CA ASN A 112 -6.52 7.84 5.16
C ASN A 112 -5.48 7.38 4.14
N TYR A 113 -4.81 6.24 4.38
CA TYR A 113 -3.91 5.65 3.38
C TYR A 113 -4.66 5.25 2.10
N VAL A 114 -5.83 4.62 2.24
CA VAL A 114 -6.69 4.29 1.10
C VAL A 114 -7.07 5.55 0.33
N ALA A 115 -7.56 6.58 1.03
CA ALA A 115 -7.93 7.85 0.42
C ALA A 115 -6.74 8.55 -0.26
N ALA A 116 -5.55 8.49 0.33
CA ALA A 116 -4.32 9.06 -0.22
C ALA A 116 -3.87 8.36 -1.52
N LEU A 117 -3.98 7.03 -1.57
CA LEU A 117 -3.70 6.26 -2.78
C LEU A 117 -4.70 6.58 -3.90
N GLU A 118 -6.01 6.56 -3.58
CA GLU A 118 -7.08 6.90 -4.54
C GLU A 118 -6.91 8.33 -5.07
N TYR A 119 -6.57 9.29 -4.21
CA TYR A 119 -6.26 10.66 -4.61
C TYR A 119 -5.08 10.71 -5.59
N GLY A 120 -3.96 10.06 -5.25
CA GLY A 120 -2.77 10.02 -6.11
C GLY A 120 -3.07 9.43 -7.50
N LEU A 121 -3.80 8.31 -7.53
CA LEU A 121 -4.19 7.65 -8.79
C LEU A 121 -5.15 8.52 -9.63
N SER A 122 -6.08 9.23 -8.99
CA SER A 122 -6.97 10.18 -9.70
C SER A 122 -6.17 11.29 -10.37
N ARG A 123 -5.19 11.86 -9.65
CA ARG A 123 -4.32 12.91 -10.19
C ARG A 123 -3.49 12.42 -11.37
N LEU A 124 -2.95 11.19 -11.30
CA LEU A 124 -2.24 10.59 -12.43
C LEU A 124 -3.14 10.39 -13.65
N LYS A 125 -4.38 9.94 -13.46
CA LYS A 125 -5.38 9.80 -14.55
C LYS A 125 -5.74 11.14 -15.19
N GLU A 126 -5.68 12.25 -14.44
CA GLU A 126 -5.85 13.61 -14.94
C GLU A 126 -4.61 14.13 -15.71
N GLY A 127 -3.54 13.32 -15.81
CA GLY A 127 -2.29 13.70 -16.44
C GLY A 127 -1.35 14.55 -15.56
N PHE A 128 -1.62 14.62 -14.24
CA PHE A 128 -0.75 15.34 -13.34
C PHE A 128 0.52 14.50 -13.04
N PRO A 129 1.73 15.06 -13.19
CA PRO A 129 2.97 14.30 -13.02
C PRO A 129 3.26 13.98 -11.54
N ILE A 130 4.04 12.92 -11.30
CA ILE A 130 4.62 12.67 -9.98
C ILE A 130 5.61 13.80 -9.67
N SER A 131 5.27 14.66 -8.72
CA SER A 131 6.02 15.86 -8.39
C SER A 131 6.00 16.11 -6.89
N VAL A 132 6.90 16.96 -6.42
CA VAL A 132 6.91 17.41 -5.01
C VAL A 132 5.53 17.96 -4.61
N ARG A 133 4.85 18.67 -5.50
CA ARG A 133 3.49 19.17 -5.27
C ARG A 133 2.51 18.00 -5.06
N LEU A 134 2.52 16.98 -5.93
CA LEU A 134 1.66 15.83 -5.77
C LEU A 134 1.95 15.08 -4.47
N LEU A 135 3.20 14.91 -4.10
CA LEU A 135 3.59 14.28 -2.82
C LEU A 135 3.05 15.05 -1.62
N LYS A 136 3.07 16.39 -1.64
CA LYS A 136 2.48 17.23 -0.61
C LYS A 136 0.96 17.09 -0.55
N GLU A 137 0.28 17.07 -1.69
CA GLU A 137 -1.17 16.88 -1.79
C GLU A 137 -1.58 15.51 -1.23
N ILE A 138 -0.88 14.43 -1.61
CA ILE A 138 -1.12 13.06 -1.10
C ILE A 138 -0.86 12.99 0.40
N HIS A 139 0.24 13.59 0.88
CA HIS A 139 0.58 13.62 2.29
C HIS A 139 -0.47 14.34 3.14
N ALA A 140 -1.07 15.43 2.60
CA ALA A 140 -2.17 16.13 3.27
C ALA A 140 -3.38 15.22 3.50
N VAL A 141 -3.73 14.39 2.51
CA VAL A 141 -4.79 13.38 2.63
C VAL A 141 -4.39 12.27 3.61
N LEU A 142 -3.16 11.78 3.52
CA LEU A 142 -2.63 10.69 4.34
C LEU A 142 -2.68 11.00 5.85
N LEU A 143 -2.49 12.25 6.24
CA LEU A 143 -2.50 12.71 7.63
C LEU A 143 -3.72 13.60 7.96
N SER A 144 -4.83 13.47 7.22
CA SER A 144 -6.03 14.30 7.43
C SER A 144 -6.76 14.03 8.76
N GLY A 145 -6.53 12.86 9.37
CA GLY A 145 -7.12 12.45 10.65
C GLY A 145 -6.25 11.44 11.38
N GLY A 146 -6.64 11.07 12.59
CA GLY A 146 -5.93 10.09 13.41
C GLY A 146 -4.54 10.54 13.85
N ARG A 147 -3.67 9.57 14.10
CA ARG A 147 -2.29 9.82 14.54
C ARG A 147 -1.50 10.56 13.44
N GLY A 148 -0.85 11.63 13.81
CA GLY A 148 -0.04 12.45 12.89
C GLY A 148 -0.76 13.66 12.29
N CYS A 149 -2.06 13.85 12.49
CA CYS A 149 -2.82 15.01 11.96
C CYS A 149 -2.27 16.38 12.43
N THR A 150 -1.55 16.41 13.55
CA THR A 150 -0.87 17.63 14.07
C THR A 150 0.53 17.82 13.49
N LYS A 151 1.01 16.93 12.63
CA LYS A 151 2.37 16.92 12.06
C LYS A 151 2.46 17.67 10.72
N GLN A 152 1.72 18.76 10.58
CA GLN A 152 1.73 19.65 9.42
C GLN A 152 1.42 18.88 8.10
N PRO A 153 0.22 18.31 7.96
CA PRO A 153 -0.17 17.58 6.74
C PRO A 153 0.07 18.41 5.48
N GLY A 154 0.75 17.81 4.49
CA GLY A 154 1.04 18.47 3.22
C GLY A 154 2.21 19.44 3.24
N GLU A 155 2.84 19.70 4.39
CA GLU A 155 3.96 20.63 4.47
C GLU A 155 5.29 19.93 4.72
N LEU A 156 6.33 20.36 3.99
CA LEU A 156 7.69 19.92 4.24
C LEU A 156 8.14 20.40 5.64
N ARG A 157 8.83 19.53 6.33
CA ARG A 157 9.34 19.87 7.66
C ARG A 157 10.30 21.06 7.63
N GLN A 158 10.16 21.92 8.59
CA GLN A 158 11.05 23.06 8.84
C GLN A 158 12.03 22.80 9.98
N SER A 159 11.81 21.72 10.73
CA SER A 159 12.66 21.31 11.85
C SER A 159 13.39 19.99 11.52
N GLN A 160 14.46 19.73 12.24
CA GLN A 160 15.17 18.47 12.15
C GLN A 160 14.33 17.36 12.76
N ASN A 161 14.16 16.26 12.00
CA ASN A 161 13.65 14.99 12.50
C ASN A 161 14.77 13.94 12.54
N TRP A 162 14.47 12.78 13.09
CA TRP A 162 15.39 11.66 13.17
C TRP A 162 14.64 10.34 13.23
N ILE A 163 15.30 9.24 12.91
CA ILE A 163 14.74 7.90 12.93
C ILE A 163 15.43 7.09 14.01
N GLY A 164 14.65 6.48 14.89
CA GLY A 164 15.14 5.77 16.05
C GLY A 164 15.79 6.67 17.11
N GLY A 165 16.03 6.13 18.29
CA GLY A 165 16.56 6.92 19.40
C GLY A 165 15.58 7.95 19.96
N THR A 166 16.05 8.80 20.87
CA THR A 166 15.25 9.81 21.56
C THR A 166 15.61 11.25 21.16
N ARG A 167 16.72 11.42 20.44
CA ARG A 167 17.27 12.72 19.99
C ARG A 167 18.25 12.49 18.84
N PRO A 168 18.58 13.54 18.05
CA PRO A 168 19.51 13.41 16.92
C PRO A 168 20.86 12.78 17.26
N GLY A 169 21.43 13.08 18.41
CA GLY A 169 22.74 12.55 18.82
C GLY A 169 22.77 11.06 19.15
N ASN A 170 21.64 10.41 19.39
CA ASN A 170 21.54 8.95 19.59
C ASN A 170 20.59 8.26 18.59
N ALA A 171 20.24 8.94 17.51
CA ALA A 171 19.39 8.40 16.46
C ALA A 171 20.11 7.33 15.65
N VAL A 172 19.32 6.40 15.10
CA VAL A 172 19.81 5.42 14.12
C VAL A 172 20.14 6.10 12.81
N PHE A 173 19.33 7.10 12.42
CA PHE A 173 19.51 7.87 11.21
C PHE A 173 19.00 9.30 11.39
N VAL A 174 19.76 10.28 10.91
CA VAL A 174 19.39 11.70 10.89
C VAL A 174 19.32 12.14 9.44
N PRO A 175 18.12 12.38 8.88
CA PRO A 175 17.91 12.83 7.50
C PRO A 175 18.53 14.23 7.25
N PRO A 176 18.54 14.71 5.99
CA PRO A 176 19.07 16.03 5.62
C PRO A 176 18.45 17.13 6.50
N PRO A 177 19.19 18.21 6.76
CA PRO A 177 18.61 19.40 7.41
C PRO A 177 17.53 20.03 6.51
N ALA A 178 16.65 20.84 7.11
CA ALA A 178 15.46 21.36 6.43
C ALA A 178 15.78 22.25 5.21
N ASP A 179 16.89 22.96 5.25
CA ASP A 179 17.39 23.83 4.18
C ASP A 179 17.89 23.05 2.93
N GLU A 180 18.29 21.78 3.09
CA GLU A 180 18.71 20.91 1.99
C GLU A 180 17.53 20.15 1.33
N LEU A 181 16.31 20.22 1.90
CA LEU A 181 15.16 19.42 1.41
C LEU A 181 14.68 19.83 0.02
N ALA A 182 14.65 21.13 -0.26
CA ALA A 182 14.16 21.64 -1.54
C ALA A 182 15.02 21.14 -2.71
N ASP A 183 16.33 21.19 -2.56
CA ASP A 183 17.27 20.72 -3.57
C ASP A 183 17.23 19.19 -3.71
N ALA A 184 17.23 18.46 -2.60
CA ALA A 184 17.16 16.99 -2.63
C ALA A 184 15.86 16.48 -3.26
N LEU A 185 14.72 17.10 -3.01
CA LEU A 185 13.44 16.76 -3.63
C LEU A 185 13.38 17.17 -5.10
N SER A 186 13.95 18.34 -5.45
CA SER A 186 14.07 18.77 -6.84
C SER A 186 14.90 17.79 -7.66
N ASP A 187 16.01 17.30 -7.13
CA ASP A 187 16.85 16.32 -7.82
C ASP A 187 16.15 14.95 -7.92
N LEU A 188 15.38 14.54 -6.91
CA LEU A 188 14.55 13.35 -6.99
C LEU A 188 13.47 13.45 -8.06
N GLU A 189 12.78 14.60 -8.16
CA GLU A 189 11.77 14.86 -9.19
C GLU A 189 12.39 14.87 -10.59
N LYS A 190 13.56 15.48 -10.79
CA LYS A 190 14.30 15.43 -12.06
C LYS A 190 14.64 14.00 -12.46
N PHE A 191 15.11 13.16 -11.53
CA PHE A 191 15.41 11.76 -11.80
C PHE A 191 14.15 10.96 -12.20
N ILE A 192 13.00 11.19 -11.55
CA ILE A 192 11.73 10.53 -11.90
C ILE A 192 11.34 10.81 -13.35
N HIS A 193 11.59 12.05 -13.82
CA HIS A 193 11.18 12.53 -15.15
C HIS A 193 12.29 12.55 -16.19
N ASP A 194 13.48 12.04 -15.87
CA ASP A 194 14.59 12.04 -16.83
C ASP A 194 14.26 11.15 -18.03
N GLN A 195 14.23 11.81 -19.21
CA GLN A 195 13.99 11.15 -20.49
C GLN A 195 15.29 10.93 -21.29
N ASN A 196 16.39 11.53 -20.87
CA ASN A 196 17.68 11.37 -21.54
C ASN A 196 18.31 10.03 -21.17
N GLU A 197 18.11 9.60 -19.94
CA GLU A 197 18.59 8.33 -19.40
C GLU A 197 17.43 7.52 -18.87
N VAL A 198 16.80 6.74 -19.75
CA VAL A 198 15.57 5.98 -19.41
C VAL A 198 15.88 4.86 -18.41
N THR A 199 15.54 5.09 -17.17
CA THR A 199 15.61 4.06 -16.11
C THR A 199 14.38 3.15 -16.17
N PRO A 200 14.54 1.80 -16.28
CA PRO A 200 13.41 0.89 -16.26
C PRO A 200 12.52 1.10 -15.02
N ALA A 201 11.20 1.05 -15.19
CA ALA A 201 10.23 1.48 -14.18
C ALA A 201 10.38 0.78 -12.82
N LEU A 202 10.61 -0.54 -12.80
CA LEU A 202 10.82 -1.28 -11.55
C LEU A 202 12.10 -0.85 -10.84
N LEU A 203 13.18 -0.59 -11.61
CA LEU A 203 14.44 -0.06 -11.06
C LEU A 203 14.22 1.36 -10.54
N LYS A 204 13.54 2.21 -11.33
CA LYS A 204 13.20 3.60 -10.94
C LYS A 204 12.43 3.59 -9.60
N ALA A 205 11.41 2.77 -9.47
CA ALA A 205 10.63 2.67 -8.24
C ALA A 205 11.49 2.24 -7.04
N ALA A 206 12.40 1.27 -7.23
CA ALA A 206 13.31 0.82 -6.19
C ALA A 206 14.29 1.89 -5.73
N LEU A 207 14.89 2.63 -6.68
CA LEU A 207 15.84 3.72 -6.39
C LEU A 207 15.14 4.90 -5.72
N VAL A 208 14.01 5.33 -6.26
CA VAL A 208 13.20 6.44 -5.72
C VAL A 208 12.74 6.15 -4.30
N HIS A 209 12.33 4.92 -4.02
CA HIS A 209 11.90 4.55 -2.67
C HIS A 209 13.02 4.77 -1.62
N VAL A 210 14.24 4.28 -1.88
CA VAL A 210 15.37 4.49 -0.95
C VAL A 210 15.71 5.96 -0.81
N GLN A 211 15.73 6.69 -1.93
CA GLN A 211 16.08 8.10 -1.93
C GLN A 211 15.05 8.93 -1.15
N PHE A 212 13.75 8.66 -1.36
CA PHE A 212 12.67 9.31 -0.63
C PHE A 212 12.74 9.03 0.88
N GLU A 213 12.95 7.75 1.27
CA GLU A 213 13.14 7.34 2.66
C GLU A 213 14.40 7.96 3.29
N THR A 214 15.40 8.28 2.49
CA THR A 214 16.62 8.95 2.95
C THR A 214 16.42 10.45 3.12
N ILE A 215 15.74 11.11 2.21
CA ILE A 215 15.38 12.54 2.30
C ILE A 215 14.43 12.78 3.48
N HIS A 216 13.47 11.92 3.69
CA HIS A 216 12.52 11.94 4.81
C HIS A 216 11.88 13.31 5.01
N PRO A 217 11.16 13.84 3.99
CA PRO A 217 10.86 15.27 3.89
C PRO A 217 9.75 15.78 4.82
N PHE A 218 9.00 14.90 5.46
CA PHE A 218 7.87 15.25 6.32
C PHE A 218 8.16 14.94 7.80
N LEU A 219 7.37 15.51 8.70
CA LEU A 219 7.50 15.23 10.14
C LEU A 219 7.02 13.83 10.53
N ASP A 220 6.06 13.28 9.77
CA ASP A 220 5.47 11.94 9.94
C ASP A 220 5.00 11.43 8.58
N GLY A 221 4.63 10.15 8.46
CA GLY A 221 4.02 9.57 7.25
C GLY A 221 4.97 9.27 6.08
N ASN A 222 6.28 9.51 6.22
CA ASN A 222 7.24 9.30 5.14
C ASN A 222 7.24 7.84 4.65
N GLY A 223 7.33 6.86 5.55
CA GLY A 223 7.35 5.44 5.18
C GLY A 223 6.10 5.01 4.42
N ARG A 224 4.91 5.44 4.86
CA ARG A 224 3.64 5.16 4.17
C ARG A 224 3.62 5.79 2.78
N LEU A 225 4.00 7.06 2.67
CA LEU A 225 4.07 7.77 1.40
C LEU A 225 5.14 7.18 0.47
N GLY A 226 6.31 6.78 1.00
CA GLY A 226 7.37 6.14 0.22
C GLY A 226 6.95 4.82 -0.40
N ARG A 227 6.18 3.99 0.33
CA ARG A 227 5.62 2.74 -0.21
C ARG A 227 4.50 3.01 -1.22
N LEU A 228 3.64 3.99 -0.97
CA LEU A 228 2.62 4.43 -1.91
C LEU A 228 3.23 4.95 -3.22
N LEU A 229 4.34 5.68 -3.13
CA LEU A 229 5.06 6.22 -4.28
C LEU A 229 5.56 5.13 -5.23
N VAL A 230 5.97 3.96 -4.71
CA VAL A 230 6.32 2.81 -5.57
C VAL A 230 5.16 2.42 -6.48
N THR A 231 3.96 2.28 -5.91
CA THR A 231 2.75 1.93 -6.67
C THR A 231 2.42 3.00 -7.71
N LEU A 232 2.51 4.28 -7.34
CA LEU A 232 2.25 5.39 -8.26
C LEU A 232 3.22 5.42 -9.44
N ILE A 233 4.52 5.14 -9.21
CA ILE A 233 5.52 5.07 -10.29
C ILE A 233 5.18 3.93 -11.25
N LEU A 234 4.86 2.73 -10.75
CA LEU A 234 4.55 1.60 -11.61
C LEU A 234 3.28 1.81 -12.45
N VAL A 235 2.29 2.55 -11.92
CA VAL A 235 1.09 2.94 -12.66
C VAL A 235 1.41 4.06 -13.67
N ALA A 236 2.16 5.08 -13.28
CA ALA A 236 2.52 6.20 -14.16
C ALA A 236 3.39 5.76 -15.36
N GLU A 237 4.22 4.72 -15.16
CA GLU A 237 5.08 4.12 -16.20
C GLU A 237 4.37 2.99 -16.98
N ASP A 238 3.05 2.82 -16.82
CA ASP A 238 2.21 1.82 -17.50
C ASP A 238 2.70 0.37 -17.34
N VAL A 239 3.43 0.07 -16.26
CA VAL A 239 3.81 -1.31 -15.88
C VAL A 239 2.62 -2.04 -15.28
N LEU A 240 1.77 -1.33 -14.57
CA LEU A 240 0.53 -1.81 -13.98
C LEU A 240 -0.61 -0.87 -14.35
N LYS A 241 -1.68 -1.39 -14.95
CA LYS A 241 -2.91 -0.62 -15.21
C LYS A 241 -3.70 -0.34 -13.94
N GLN A 242 -3.55 -1.22 -12.96
CA GLN A 242 -4.22 -1.14 -11.67
C GLN A 242 -3.20 -1.28 -10.54
N PRO A 243 -3.39 -0.61 -9.38
CA PRO A 243 -2.48 -0.64 -8.26
C PRO A 243 -2.58 -1.98 -7.50
N LEU A 244 -2.10 -3.07 -8.09
CA LEU A 244 -2.22 -4.44 -7.54
C LEU A 244 -0.93 -4.97 -6.92
N LEU A 245 0.18 -4.25 -6.99
CA LEU A 245 1.43 -4.67 -6.36
C LEU A 245 1.53 -4.04 -4.96
N TYR A 246 1.54 -4.86 -3.93
CA TYR A 246 1.61 -4.43 -2.53
C TYR A 246 2.79 -5.04 -1.81
N LEU A 247 3.86 -4.29 -1.76
CA LEU A 247 5.14 -4.73 -1.20
C LEU A 247 5.13 -4.78 0.33
N SER A 248 4.12 -4.15 0.98
CA SER A 248 4.12 -4.00 2.45
C SER A 248 4.02 -5.32 3.19
N LEU A 249 3.40 -6.36 2.61
CA LEU A 249 3.41 -7.69 3.22
C LEU A 249 4.83 -8.24 3.31
N TYR A 250 5.58 -8.17 2.22
CA TYR A 250 6.97 -8.63 2.18
C TYR A 250 7.87 -7.80 3.09
N PHE A 251 7.76 -6.48 3.04
CA PHE A 251 8.54 -5.59 3.89
C PHE A 251 8.24 -5.75 5.38
N LYS A 252 6.96 -6.01 5.74
CA LYS A 252 6.56 -6.32 7.12
C LYS A 252 7.18 -7.64 7.60
N THR A 253 7.09 -8.67 6.77
CA THR A 253 7.62 -10.01 7.08
C THR A 253 9.15 -9.98 7.24
N HIS A 254 9.82 -9.18 6.41
CA HIS A 254 11.29 -9.03 6.43
C HIS A 254 11.71 -7.65 7.00
N ARG A 255 10.97 -7.15 8.01
CA ARG A 255 11.10 -5.76 8.49
C ARG A 255 12.52 -5.39 8.91
N GLN A 256 13.20 -6.28 9.60
CA GLN A 256 14.57 -6.02 10.05
C GLN A 256 15.54 -5.88 8.87
N GLU A 257 15.45 -6.77 7.90
CA GLU A 257 16.27 -6.76 6.68
C GLU A 257 15.97 -5.54 5.82
N TYR A 258 14.69 -5.17 5.66
CA TYR A 258 14.26 -3.97 4.96
C TYR A 258 14.96 -2.71 5.48
N TYR A 259 14.90 -2.45 6.80
CA TYR A 259 15.57 -1.29 7.37
C TYR A 259 17.09 -1.38 7.33
N GLN A 260 17.64 -2.58 7.48
CA GLN A 260 19.08 -2.81 7.35
C GLN A 260 19.58 -2.48 5.95
N LEU A 261 18.88 -2.90 4.90
CA LEU A 261 19.23 -2.64 3.50
C LEU A 261 19.12 -1.16 3.15
N LEU A 262 18.08 -0.46 3.61
CA LEU A 262 18.01 1.00 3.47
C LEU A 262 19.25 1.69 4.06
N ASN A 263 19.72 1.22 5.22
CA ASN A 263 20.89 1.79 5.86
C ASN A 263 22.20 1.39 5.14
N GLN A 264 22.31 0.17 4.63
CA GLN A 264 23.47 -0.28 3.85
C GLN A 264 23.63 0.50 2.56
N VAL A 265 22.54 0.87 1.88
CA VAL A 265 22.60 1.76 0.73
C VAL A 265 23.23 3.09 1.11
N ARG A 266 22.81 3.70 2.21
CA ARG A 266 23.31 5.01 2.67
C ARG A 266 24.79 4.97 3.02
N LEU A 267 25.23 3.98 3.78
CA LEU A 267 26.56 3.89 4.36
C LEU A 267 27.58 3.24 3.44
N ASP A 268 27.21 2.18 2.76
CA ASP A 268 28.10 1.32 1.97
C ASP A 268 27.88 1.46 0.46
N GLY A 269 26.79 2.11 0.03
CA GLY A 269 26.40 2.16 -1.38
C GLY A 269 26.03 0.80 -1.94
N ASP A 270 25.51 -0.12 -1.11
CA ASP A 270 25.16 -1.49 -1.53
C ASP A 270 23.77 -1.54 -2.14
N TRP A 271 23.63 -0.85 -3.27
CA TRP A 271 22.38 -0.81 -4.03
C TRP A 271 21.97 -2.17 -4.58
N GLU A 272 22.95 -3.02 -4.95
CA GLU A 272 22.69 -4.35 -5.51
C GLU A 272 21.98 -5.25 -4.50
N ALA A 273 22.37 -5.22 -3.24
CA ALA A 273 21.70 -5.98 -2.18
C ALA A 273 20.24 -5.50 -2.01
N TRP A 274 20.01 -4.19 -1.99
CA TRP A 274 18.66 -3.62 -1.97
C TRP A 274 17.83 -4.02 -3.19
N LEU A 275 18.41 -3.92 -4.38
CA LEU A 275 17.72 -4.24 -5.63
C LEU A 275 17.35 -5.73 -5.74
N LEU A 276 18.21 -6.63 -5.23
CA LEU A 276 17.88 -8.05 -5.13
C LEU A 276 16.65 -8.27 -4.22
N PHE A 277 16.66 -7.67 -3.04
CA PHE A 277 15.55 -7.72 -2.07
C PHE A 277 14.26 -7.15 -2.66
N PHE A 278 14.33 -5.97 -3.29
CA PHE A 278 13.17 -5.31 -3.88
C PHE A 278 12.57 -6.10 -5.06
N ALA A 279 13.41 -6.66 -5.91
CA ALA A 279 12.97 -7.49 -7.03
C ALA A 279 12.37 -8.82 -6.53
N GLU A 280 12.92 -9.41 -5.46
CA GLU A 280 12.34 -10.59 -4.81
C GLU A 280 10.98 -10.28 -4.19
N ALA A 281 10.86 -9.18 -3.46
CA ALA A 281 9.60 -8.69 -2.94
C ALA A 281 8.55 -8.54 -4.04
N SER A 282 8.94 -7.93 -5.17
CA SER A 282 8.07 -7.72 -6.33
C SER A 282 7.64 -9.03 -6.97
N GLU A 283 8.55 -10.00 -7.16
CA GLU A 283 8.27 -11.33 -7.70
C GLU A 283 7.25 -12.08 -6.82
N GLN A 284 7.52 -12.15 -5.51
CA GLN A 284 6.68 -12.91 -4.58
C GLN A 284 5.29 -12.29 -4.43
N THR A 285 5.23 -10.99 -4.13
CA THR A 285 3.94 -10.32 -3.92
C THR A 285 3.09 -10.30 -5.18
N ALA A 286 3.67 -10.14 -6.38
CA ALA A 286 2.93 -10.25 -7.62
C ALA A 286 2.40 -11.68 -7.87
N SER A 287 3.20 -12.70 -7.55
CA SER A 287 2.77 -14.11 -7.69
C SER A 287 1.65 -14.46 -6.70
N ASP A 288 1.78 -14.03 -5.44
CA ASP A 288 0.75 -14.23 -4.41
C ASP A 288 -0.57 -13.52 -4.77
N ALA A 289 -0.48 -12.33 -5.36
CA ALA A 289 -1.64 -11.59 -5.85
C ALA A 289 -2.37 -12.34 -6.97
N VAL A 290 -1.62 -12.89 -7.94
CA VAL A 290 -2.16 -13.72 -9.02
C VAL A 290 -2.86 -14.96 -8.48
N ASP A 291 -2.25 -15.64 -7.52
CA ASP A 291 -2.84 -16.86 -6.95
C ASP A 291 -4.06 -16.56 -6.06
N THR A 292 -4.05 -15.44 -5.34
CA THR A 292 -5.20 -14.92 -4.60
C THR A 292 -6.36 -14.61 -5.56
N ALA A 293 -6.09 -13.92 -6.67
CA ALA A 293 -7.10 -13.59 -7.68
C ALA A 293 -7.73 -14.88 -8.27
N LYS A 294 -6.93 -15.89 -8.61
CA LYS A 294 -7.45 -17.18 -9.11
C LYS A 294 -8.36 -17.87 -8.10
N GLN A 295 -7.99 -17.88 -6.82
CA GLN A 295 -8.78 -18.48 -5.76
C GLN A 295 -10.12 -17.75 -5.57
N ILE A 296 -10.11 -16.41 -5.64
CA ILE A 296 -11.33 -15.61 -5.56
C ILE A 296 -12.23 -15.89 -6.77
N ILE A 297 -11.71 -15.90 -8.00
CA ILE A 297 -12.48 -16.24 -9.20
C ILE A 297 -13.16 -17.62 -9.04
N ALA A 298 -12.41 -18.62 -8.63
CA ALA A 298 -12.93 -19.97 -8.42
C ALA A 298 -14.03 -20.02 -7.36
N LEU A 299 -13.86 -19.29 -6.24
CA LEU A 299 -14.89 -19.16 -5.20
C LEU A 299 -16.16 -18.52 -5.75
N LEU A 300 -16.04 -17.39 -6.45
CA LEU A 300 -17.17 -16.64 -7.01
C LEU A 300 -17.94 -17.49 -8.04
N GLU A 301 -17.26 -18.25 -8.87
CA GLU A 301 -17.88 -19.18 -9.83
C GLU A 301 -18.63 -20.31 -9.11
N GLN A 302 -18.03 -20.90 -8.09
CA GLN A 302 -18.66 -21.97 -7.30
C GLN A 302 -19.93 -21.46 -6.62
N ASP A 303 -19.87 -20.33 -5.95
CA ASP A 303 -20.99 -19.79 -5.20
C ASP A 303 -22.09 -19.26 -6.12
N THR A 304 -21.74 -18.71 -7.29
CA THR A 304 -22.70 -18.33 -8.32
C THR A 304 -23.51 -19.57 -8.79
N LYS A 305 -22.86 -20.71 -9.00
CA LYS A 305 -23.54 -21.97 -9.35
C LYS A 305 -24.48 -22.44 -8.25
N LEU A 306 -24.06 -22.37 -6.97
CA LEU A 306 -24.89 -22.71 -5.82
C LEU A 306 -26.13 -21.81 -5.71
N VAL A 307 -25.95 -20.50 -5.93
CA VAL A 307 -27.04 -19.52 -5.94
C VAL A 307 -28.02 -19.77 -7.06
N GLN A 308 -27.55 -20.07 -8.27
CA GLN A 308 -28.39 -20.36 -9.44
C GLN A 308 -29.27 -21.61 -9.26
N GLN A 309 -28.84 -22.57 -8.44
CA GLN A 309 -29.60 -23.79 -8.15
C GLN A 309 -30.75 -23.57 -7.15
N GLN A 310 -30.93 -22.36 -6.59
CA GLN A 310 -31.95 -22.09 -5.57
C GLN A 310 -33.37 -21.85 -6.13
N GLY A 311 -33.65 -22.29 -7.35
CA GLY A 311 -34.98 -22.26 -7.95
C GLY A 311 -35.58 -20.85 -7.98
N ARG A 312 -36.79 -20.66 -7.46
CA ARG A 312 -37.50 -19.37 -7.48
C ARG A 312 -36.76 -18.23 -6.74
N TYR A 313 -35.82 -18.55 -5.89
CA TYR A 313 -35.03 -17.54 -5.14
C TYR A 313 -33.77 -17.13 -5.88
N ALA A 314 -33.35 -17.86 -6.91
CA ALA A 314 -32.08 -17.64 -7.61
C ALA A 314 -31.87 -16.19 -8.07
N GLY A 315 -32.87 -15.56 -8.65
CA GLY A 315 -32.76 -14.17 -9.11
C GLY A 315 -32.47 -13.16 -7.98
N THR A 316 -33.19 -13.29 -6.87
CA THR A 316 -32.97 -12.42 -5.68
C THR A 316 -31.60 -12.68 -5.05
N LEU A 317 -31.25 -13.95 -4.86
CA LEU A 317 -29.96 -14.32 -4.28
C LEU A 317 -28.78 -13.88 -5.16
N SER A 318 -28.92 -13.98 -6.48
CA SER A 318 -27.90 -13.49 -7.43
C SER A 318 -27.66 -11.99 -7.30
N GLN A 319 -28.73 -11.20 -7.14
CA GLN A 319 -28.59 -9.74 -6.94
C GLN A 319 -27.84 -9.42 -5.65
N ILE A 320 -28.21 -10.06 -4.52
CA ILE A 320 -27.53 -9.85 -3.24
C ILE A 320 -26.08 -10.34 -3.32
N HIS A 321 -25.85 -11.50 -3.90
CA HIS A 321 -24.52 -12.09 -4.06
C HIS A 321 -23.61 -11.19 -4.91
N CYS A 322 -24.11 -10.64 -6.03
CA CYS A 322 -23.37 -9.69 -6.87
C CYS A 322 -22.92 -8.45 -6.09
N VAL A 323 -23.82 -7.90 -5.26
CA VAL A 323 -23.51 -6.76 -4.39
C VAL A 323 -22.44 -7.13 -3.35
N MET A 324 -22.57 -8.32 -2.73
CA MET A 324 -21.60 -8.82 -1.75
C MET A 324 -20.24 -9.20 -2.37
N GLN A 325 -20.18 -9.46 -3.66
CA GLN A 325 -18.91 -9.60 -4.38
C GLN A 325 -18.16 -8.27 -4.44
N ARG A 326 -18.86 -7.18 -4.70
CA ARG A 326 -18.27 -5.83 -4.79
C ARG A 326 -17.82 -5.29 -3.43
N ARG A 327 -18.61 -5.59 -2.40
CA ARG A 327 -18.29 -5.20 -1.03
C ARG A 327 -18.54 -6.38 -0.10
N PRO A 328 -17.49 -7.14 0.25
CA PRO A 328 -17.63 -8.40 0.97
C PRO A 328 -18.05 -8.26 2.44
N VAL A 329 -18.19 -7.02 2.94
CA VAL A 329 -18.80 -6.73 4.25
C VAL A 329 -19.84 -5.63 4.06
N ALA A 330 -21.11 -5.94 4.38
CA ALA A 330 -22.21 -5.02 4.14
C ALA A 330 -23.36 -5.18 5.14
N THR A 331 -24.15 -4.10 5.28
CA THR A 331 -25.43 -4.13 5.99
C THR A 331 -26.60 -4.32 5.02
N ALA A 332 -27.76 -4.79 5.54
CA ALA A 332 -28.99 -4.87 4.75
C ALA A 332 -29.41 -3.48 4.18
N ALA A 333 -29.11 -2.39 4.92
CA ALA A 333 -29.40 -1.03 4.48
C ALA A 333 -28.57 -0.66 3.24
N TRP A 334 -27.29 -0.99 3.22
CA TRP A 334 -26.44 -0.74 2.06
C TRP A 334 -26.85 -1.58 0.85
N ILE A 335 -27.15 -2.89 1.06
CA ILE A 335 -27.67 -3.76 -0.02
C ILE A 335 -28.97 -3.20 -0.62
N LYS A 336 -29.83 -2.58 0.19
CA LYS A 336 -31.04 -1.89 -0.29
C LYS A 336 -30.72 -0.70 -1.22
N GLN A 337 -29.66 0.05 -0.94
CA GLN A 337 -29.23 1.16 -1.78
C GLN A 337 -28.70 0.68 -3.14
N GLU A 338 -28.01 -0.46 -3.15
CA GLU A 338 -27.39 -1.04 -4.34
C GLU A 338 -28.36 -1.92 -5.16
N THR A 339 -29.53 -2.25 -4.61
CA THR A 339 -30.53 -3.09 -5.28
C THR A 339 -31.90 -2.45 -5.21
N SER A 340 -32.80 -2.84 -6.09
CA SER A 340 -34.22 -2.43 -6.04
C SER A 340 -35.07 -3.37 -5.14
N LEU A 341 -34.45 -4.21 -4.30
CA LEU A 341 -35.14 -5.20 -3.51
C LEU A 341 -35.82 -4.61 -2.27
N ALA A 342 -37.00 -5.15 -1.92
CA ALA A 342 -37.69 -4.79 -0.68
C ALA A 342 -36.91 -5.28 0.55
N PRO A 343 -36.95 -4.56 1.70
CA PRO A 343 -36.21 -4.94 2.90
C PRO A 343 -36.46 -6.37 3.39
N ALA A 344 -37.72 -6.83 3.38
CA ALA A 344 -38.07 -8.18 3.76
C ALA A 344 -37.47 -9.25 2.83
N THR A 345 -37.36 -8.94 1.53
CA THR A 345 -36.74 -9.80 0.51
C THR A 345 -35.23 -9.89 0.74
N ILE A 346 -34.58 -8.76 1.04
CA ILE A 346 -33.14 -8.72 1.38
C ILE A 346 -32.88 -9.58 2.62
N GLN A 347 -33.66 -9.40 3.70
CA GLN A 347 -33.48 -10.14 4.94
C GLN A 347 -33.62 -11.65 4.71
N SER A 348 -34.64 -12.08 3.96
CA SER A 348 -34.83 -13.48 3.60
C SER A 348 -33.71 -14.02 2.72
N GLY A 349 -33.21 -13.20 1.78
CA GLY A 349 -32.07 -13.54 0.92
C GLY A 349 -30.78 -13.71 1.71
N LEU A 350 -30.45 -12.79 2.62
CA LEU A 350 -29.28 -12.86 3.50
C LEU A 350 -29.29 -14.13 4.36
N GLN A 351 -30.43 -14.48 4.98
CA GLN A 351 -30.57 -15.72 5.75
C GLN A 351 -30.37 -16.99 4.90
N LYS A 352 -30.79 -16.95 3.63
CA LYS A 352 -30.57 -18.08 2.72
C LYS A 352 -29.10 -18.22 2.30
N LEU A 353 -28.44 -17.10 2.00
CA LEU A 353 -27.00 -17.08 1.69
C LEU A 353 -26.16 -17.50 2.90
N GLU A 354 -26.60 -17.18 4.12
CA GLU A 354 -26.01 -17.67 5.35
C GLU A 354 -26.21 -19.19 5.49
N GLY A 355 -27.42 -19.69 5.22
CA GLY A 355 -27.70 -21.14 5.19
C GLY A 355 -26.92 -21.91 4.12
N LEU A 356 -26.45 -21.25 3.06
CA LEU A 356 -25.54 -21.81 2.05
C LEU A 356 -24.07 -21.69 2.44
N ASN A 357 -23.75 -21.13 3.59
CA ASN A 357 -22.39 -20.81 4.06
C ASN A 357 -21.62 -19.84 3.15
N ILE A 358 -22.29 -19.05 2.31
CA ILE A 358 -21.69 -18.01 1.49
C ILE A 358 -21.46 -16.76 2.33
N LEU A 359 -22.44 -16.35 3.15
CA LEU A 359 -22.35 -15.23 4.07
C LEU A 359 -22.33 -15.68 5.51
N GLN A 360 -21.80 -14.83 6.38
CA GLN A 360 -21.84 -14.99 7.83
C GLN A 360 -22.22 -13.66 8.48
N GLU A 361 -23.17 -13.69 9.43
CA GLU A 361 -23.47 -12.56 10.27
C GLU A 361 -22.35 -12.37 11.32
N MET A 362 -21.84 -11.14 11.50
CA MET A 362 -20.64 -10.87 12.30
C MET A 362 -20.91 -10.18 13.64
N THR A 363 -22.05 -9.51 13.80
CA THR A 363 -22.26 -8.57 14.92
C THR A 363 -23.06 -9.15 16.09
N GLY A 364 -23.80 -10.24 15.88
CA GLY A 364 -24.73 -10.79 16.86
C GLY A 364 -25.91 -9.87 17.21
N LYS A 365 -26.07 -8.75 16.47
CA LYS A 365 -27.10 -7.75 16.72
C LYS A 365 -28.48 -8.24 16.27
N GLN A 366 -29.53 -7.74 16.89
CA GLN A 366 -30.90 -8.01 16.42
C GLN A 366 -31.28 -7.09 15.23
N ARG A 367 -30.72 -5.88 15.17
CA ARG A 367 -30.92 -4.89 14.10
C ARG A 367 -29.57 -4.44 13.59
N ASP A 368 -29.56 -3.88 12.38
CA ASP A 368 -28.34 -3.35 11.73
C ASP A 368 -27.21 -4.39 11.69
N ARG A 369 -27.58 -5.62 11.36
CA ARG A 369 -26.65 -6.74 11.22
C ARG A 369 -25.65 -6.48 10.08
N VAL A 370 -24.39 -6.84 10.33
CA VAL A 370 -23.34 -6.84 9.35
C VAL A 370 -23.11 -8.26 8.86
N TYR A 371 -23.10 -8.44 7.57
CA TYR A 371 -22.84 -9.71 6.90
C TYR A 371 -21.52 -9.65 6.16
N ALA A 372 -20.74 -10.72 6.27
CA ALA A 372 -19.45 -10.88 5.61
C ALA A 372 -19.44 -12.06 4.65
N TYR A 373 -18.79 -11.90 3.51
CA TYR A 373 -18.46 -12.98 2.60
C TYR A 373 -17.21 -13.69 3.13
N ARG A 374 -17.43 -14.62 4.04
CA ARG A 374 -16.40 -15.17 4.92
C ARG A 374 -15.20 -15.75 4.16
N GLU A 375 -15.44 -16.68 3.23
CA GLU A 375 -14.35 -17.37 2.53
C GLU A 375 -13.55 -16.41 1.66
N TYR A 376 -14.22 -15.42 1.05
CA TYR A 376 -13.56 -14.35 0.30
C TYR A 376 -12.58 -13.57 1.19
N ILE A 377 -13.01 -13.14 2.37
CA ILE A 377 -12.15 -12.43 3.34
C ILE A 377 -11.02 -13.34 3.85
N THR A 378 -11.31 -14.64 4.06
CA THR A 378 -10.30 -15.63 4.47
C THR A 378 -9.19 -15.77 3.42
N ILE A 379 -9.54 -15.86 2.13
CA ILE A 379 -8.58 -15.92 1.03
C ILE A 379 -7.70 -14.66 1.01
N LEU A 380 -8.30 -13.48 1.17
CA LEU A 380 -7.56 -12.21 1.19
C LEU A 380 -6.64 -12.07 2.40
N ASN A 381 -7.05 -12.57 3.57
CA ASN A 381 -6.27 -12.46 4.81
C ASN A 381 -5.12 -13.48 4.90
N ARG A 382 -5.05 -14.45 4.00
CA ARG A 382 -3.91 -15.38 3.99
C ARG A 382 -2.59 -14.63 3.94
N GLY A 383 -1.69 -14.94 4.87
CA GLY A 383 -0.40 -14.27 5.06
C GLY A 383 -0.43 -13.01 5.93
N ASN A 384 -1.59 -12.56 6.42
CA ASN A 384 -1.66 -11.43 7.36
C ASN A 384 -1.50 -11.87 8.83
N ASP A 385 -1.81 -13.13 9.13
CA ASP A 385 -1.70 -13.74 10.47
C ASP A 385 -0.25 -14.18 10.73
N LEU A 386 0.70 -13.26 10.63
CA LEU A 386 2.07 -13.50 11.07
C LEU A 386 2.22 -12.99 12.51
N PRO A 387 2.90 -13.75 13.36
CA PRO A 387 3.02 -13.51 14.79
C PRO A 387 3.64 -12.19 15.14
#